data_b1a0f7c6a2d1ddf41b257f027fe8d566
#
_entry.id   b1a0f7c6a2d1ddf41b257f027fe8d566
#
_cell.length_a   1.000
_cell.length_b   1.000
_cell.length_c   1.000
_cell.angle_alpha   90.00
_cell.angle_beta   90.00
_cell.angle_gamma   90.00
#
_symmetry.space_group_name_H-M   'P 1'
#
loop_
_entity.id
_entity.type
_entity.pdbx_description
1 polymer ?
#
loop_
_entity_poly.entity_id
_entity_poly.type
_entity_poly.pdbx_seq_one_letter_code
_entity_poly.pdbx_strand_id
1 'polypeptide(L)'
;MTNIILVHGAWHGGWAWRKIAEPLRARGHRVFTPTLTGLGERAHLFSADVVMDTHIQDVVGLLENEELEDVLLVGHSYGGTVITGVAGQVAERLKGLVYLDAFVPESGQSMETMAMPGRFEMMTEKASVAGTPLLVPPPESSLWSVIDPEDAAWLDRRLTPHPINTYKQAVEYSIDLKDVGSLTYIHATGNSLGQFDRFADHAGTDDAWHLEVVPCGHEVMVDMPEELVEMLCAAAKR
;
A
#
# COMPACT_ATOMS: atom_id res chain seq x y z
N MET A 1 -2.42 -23.00 3.44
CA MET A 1 -1.40 -22.35 2.59
C MET A 1 -2.15 -21.34 1.73
N THR A 2 -1.72 -20.10 1.67
CA THR A 2 -2.37 -19.01 0.91
C THR A 2 -1.29 -18.26 0.13
N ASN A 3 -1.61 -17.81 -1.07
CA ASN A 3 -0.78 -16.87 -1.81
C ASN A 3 -1.03 -15.46 -1.22
N ILE A 4 0.02 -14.75 -0.83
CA ILE A 4 -0.06 -13.41 -0.24
C ILE A 4 0.83 -12.48 -1.06
N ILE A 5 0.27 -11.38 -1.55
CA ILE A 5 1.04 -10.32 -2.20
C ILE A 5 1.00 -9.09 -1.31
N LEU A 6 2.17 -8.53 -0.98
CA LEU A 6 2.34 -7.38 -0.12
C LEU A 6 2.81 -6.18 -0.96
N VAL A 7 1.92 -5.23 -1.21
CA VAL A 7 2.17 -4.03 -2.01
C VAL A 7 2.52 -2.87 -1.09
N HIS A 8 3.69 -2.29 -1.29
CA HIS A 8 4.25 -1.24 -0.44
C HIS A 8 3.63 0.13 -0.68
N GLY A 9 3.82 1.04 0.28
CA GLY A 9 3.41 2.44 0.22
C GLY A 9 4.28 3.30 -0.71
N ALA A 10 3.94 4.58 -0.80
CA ALA A 10 4.73 5.55 -1.54
C ALA A 10 6.18 5.61 -1.01
N TRP A 11 7.15 5.90 -1.89
CA TRP A 11 8.59 6.02 -1.62
C TRP A 11 9.29 4.73 -1.21
N HIS A 12 8.56 3.66 -0.90
CA HIS A 12 9.08 2.37 -0.46
C HIS A 12 9.44 1.45 -1.64
N GLY A 13 9.78 0.22 -1.31
CA GLY A 13 9.96 -0.93 -2.20
C GLY A 13 9.58 -2.20 -1.46
N GLY A 14 9.65 -3.34 -2.11
CA GLY A 14 9.35 -4.65 -1.49
C GLY A 14 10.17 -4.96 -0.25
N TRP A 15 11.30 -4.30 -0.08
CA TRP A 15 12.17 -4.38 1.09
C TRP A 15 11.48 -3.99 2.41
N ALA A 16 10.44 -3.14 2.36
CA ALA A 16 9.68 -2.70 3.54
C ALA A 16 9.01 -3.87 4.27
N TRP A 17 8.68 -4.93 3.55
CA TRP A 17 7.99 -6.11 4.05
C TRP A 17 8.90 -7.20 4.64
N ARG A 18 10.22 -6.96 4.75
CA ARG A 18 11.15 -8.02 5.17
C ARG A 18 10.84 -8.63 6.53
N LYS A 19 10.37 -7.80 7.51
CA LYS A 19 9.99 -8.28 8.85
C LYS A 19 8.69 -9.11 8.83
N ILE A 20 7.91 -9.05 7.74
CA ILE A 20 6.61 -9.70 7.57
C ILE A 20 6.71 -10.93 6.67
N ALA A 21 7.41 -10.81 5.54
CA ALA A 21 7.43 -11.86 4.52
C ALA A 21 8.06 -13.16 5.02
N GLU A 22 9.17 -13.10 5.75
CA GLU A 22 9.84 -14.29 6.26
C GLU A 22 8.99 -15.05 7.31
N PRO A 23 8.40 -14.41 8.34
CA PRO A 23 7.50 -15.08 9.26
C PRO A 23 6.25 -15.69 8.59
N LEU A 24 5.67 -15.04 7.58
CA LEU A 24 4.55 -15.60 6.82
C LEU A 24 4.97 -16.84 6.02
N ARG A 25 6.15 -16.81 5.39
CA ARG A 25 6.72 -17.96 4.68
C ARG A 25 7.00 -19.12 5.64
N ALA A 26 7.54 -18.84 6.84
CA ALA A 26 7.78 -19.85 7.88
C ALA A 26 6.47 -20.51 8.36
N ARG A 27 5.32 -19.84 8.22
CA ARG A 27 3.98 -20.38 8.49
C ARG A 27 3.33 -21.11 7.31
N GLY A 28 4.08 -21.28 6.22
CA GLY A 28 3.68 -22.08 5.05
C GLY A 28 2.89 -21.30 3.99
N HIS A 29 2.87 -19.97 4.03
CA HIS A 29 2.30 -19.14 2.96
C HIS A 29 3.32 -18.93 1.82
N ARG A 30 2.84 -18.75 0.58
CA ARG A 30 3.64 -18.21 -0.52
C ARG A 30 3.54 -16.69 -0.47
N VAL A 31 4.66 -15.99 -0.32
CA VAL A 31 4.65 -14.53 -0.09
C VAL A 31 5.50 -13.83 -1.14
N PHE A 32 4.89 -12.85 -1.80
CA PHE A 32 5.48 -12.00 -2.81
C PHE A 32 5.50 -10.55 -2.34
N THR A 33 6.59 -9.86 -2.60
CA THR A 33 6.78 -8.46 -2.22
C THR A 33 7.30 -7.66 -3.41
N PRO A 34 6.46 -7.44 -4.44
CA PRO A 34 6.90 -6.71 -5.63
C PRO A 34 7.33 -5.28 -5.27
N THR A 35 8.38 -4.79 -5.93
CA THR A 35 8.69 -3.37 -5.94
C THR A 35 8.08 -2.74 -7.19
N LEU A 36 7.29 -1.70 -6.98
CA LEU A 36 6.61 -0.98 -8.06
C LEU A 36 7.63 -0.21 -8.92
N THR A 37 7.35 -0.10 -10.22
CA THR A 37 8.24 0.53 -11.21
C THR A 37 8.55 1.99 -10.83
N GLY A 38 9.84 2.35 -10.89
CA GLY A 38 10.33 3.68 -10.55
C GLY A 38 10.61 3.89 -9.06
N LEU A 39 10.48 2.85 -8.21
CA LEU A 39 10.67 2.91 -6.75
C LEU A 39 11.71 1.89 -6.28
N GLY A 40 12.24 2.06 -5.09
CA GLY A 40 13.20 1.17 -4.46
C GLY A 40 14.35 0.80 -5.38
N GLU A 41 14.68 -0.50 -5.46
CA GLU A 41 15.73 -1.03 -6.37
C GLU A 41 15.36 -0.89 -7.84
N ARG A 42 14.10 -0.57 -8.17
CA ARG A 42 13.61 -0.30 -9.53
C ARG A 42 13.53 1.20 -9.86
N ALA A 43 14.08 2.07 -9.01
CA ALA A 43 14.09 3.53 -9.22
C ALA A 43 14.71 3.93 -10.56
N HIS A 44 15.68 3.16 -11.08
CA HIS A 44 16.32 3.36 -12.38
C HIS A 44 15.36 3.19 -13.58
N LEU A 45 14.18 2.61 -13.39
CA LEU A 45 13.15 2.44 -14.42
C LEU A 45 12.17 3.63 -14.48
N PHE A 46 12.42 4.68 -13.69
CA PHE A 46 11.59 5.87 -13.71
C PHE A 46 11.57 6.50 -15.12
N SER A 47 10.38 6.85 -15.57
CA SER A 47 10.11 7.73 -16.72
C SER A 47 8.89 8.59 -16.45
N ALA A 48 8.66 9.61 -17.27
CA ALA A 48 7.45 10.44 -17.18
C ALA A 48 6.15 9.65 -17.46
N ASP A 49 6.26 8.48 -18.10
CA ASP A 49 5.12 7.61 -18.44
C ASP A 49 4.74 6.65 -17.32
N VAL A 50 5.49 6.64 -16.20
CA VAL A 50 5.11 5.86 -15.02
C VAL A 50 3.90 6.53 -14.36
N VAL A 51 2.76 5.86 -14.45
CA VAL A 51 1.45 6.28 -13.96
C VAL A 51 0.83 5.21 -13.07
N MET A 52 -0.37 5.41 -12.52
CA MET A 52 -1.04 4.44 -11.66
C MET A 52 -1.21 3.07 -12.33
N ASP A 53 -1.62 3.06 -13.60
CA ASP A 53 -1.78 1.80 -14.37
C ASP A 53 -0.46 1.04 -14.48
N THR A 54 0.69 1.71 -14.53
CA THR A 54 1.99 1.03 -14.53
C THR A 54 2.17 0.21 -13.25
N HIS A 55 1.82 0.79 -12.10
CA HIS A 55 1.93 0.11 -10.81
C HIS A 55 0.88 -0.99 -10.64
N ILE A 56 -0.32 -0.81 -11.17
CA ILE A 56 -1.35 -1.86 -11.22
C ILE A 56 -0.83 -3.04 -12.06
N GLN A 57 -0.25 -2.76 -13.25
CA GLN A 57 0.30 -3.79 -14.14
C GLN A 57 1.52 -4.52 -13.55
N ASP A 58 2.34 -3.86 -12.72
CA ASP A 58 3.42 -4.53 -11.97
C ASP A 58 2.87 -5.69 -11.11
N VAL A 59 1.68 -5.53 -10.52
CA VAL A 59 1.05 -6.52 -9.64
C VAL A 59 0.21 -7.51 -10.44
N VAL A 60 -0.56 -7.06 -11.44
CA VAL A 60 -1.33 -7.94 -12.33
C VAL A 60 -0.40 -8.89 -13.07
N GLY A 61 0.70 -8.36 -13.64
CA GLY A 61 1.69 -9.19 -14.32
C GLY A 61 2.36 -10.22 -13.40
N LEU A 62 2.57 -9.90 -12.10
CA LEU A 62 3.02 -10.89 -11.12
C LEU A 62 2.00 -11.99 -10.91
N LEU A 63 0.72 -11.64 -10.72
CA LEU A 63 -0.38 -12.60 -10.56
C LEU A 63 -0.48 -13.57 -11.74
N GLU A 64 -0.39 -13.02 -12.95
CA GLU A 64 -0.50 -13.80 -14.18
C GLU A 64 0.71 -14.73 -14.41
N ASN A 65 1.94 -14.19 -14.30
CA ASN A 65 3.15 -14.94 -14.60
C ASN A 65 3.47 -16.02 -13.56
N GLU A 66 3.07 -15.82 -12.30
CA GLU A 66 3.19 -16.80 -11.23
C GLU A 66 1.96 -17.74 -11.14
N GLU A 67 0.96 -17.54 -12.04
CA GLU A 67 -0.30 -18.30 -12.10
C GLU A 67 -0.98 -18.36 -10.72
N LEU A 68 -1.06 -17.20 -10.03
CA LEU A 68 -1.60 -17.15 -8.67
C LEU A 68 -3.11 -17.09 -8.69
N GLU A 69 -3.73 -17.91 -7.85
CA GLU A 69 -5.15 -17.93 -7.54
C GLU A 69 -5.37 -17.89 -6.02
N ASP A 70 -6.57 -17.56 -5.58
CA ASP A 70 -6.93 -17.43 -4.16
C ASP A 70 -5.96 -16.51 -3.38
N VAL A 71 -5.65 -15.36 -3.97
CA VAL A 71 -4.64 -14.43 -3.44
C VAL A 71 -5.23 -13.51 -2.39
N LEU A 72 -4.59 -13.44 -1.22
CA LEU A 72 -4.76 -12.33 -0.28
C LEU A 72 -3.85 -11.18 -0.72
N LEU A 73 -4.46 -10.09 -1.20
CA LEU A 73 -3.74 -8.93 -1.68
C LEU A 73 -3.74 -7.84 -0.61
N VAL A 74 -2.55 -7.45 -0.17
CA VAL A 74 -2.34 -6.49 0.93
C VAL A 74 -1.71 -5.22 0.37
N GLY A 75 -2.29 -4.05 0.66
CA GLY A 75 -1.77 -2.75 0.25
C GLY A 75 -1.56 -1.83 1.46
N HIS A 76 -0.35 -1.32 1.63
CA HIS A 76 -0.02 -0.32 2.62
C HIS A 76 -0.10 1.09 2.04
N SER A 77 -0.77 2.02 2.72
CA SER A 77 -0.75 3.44 2.35
C SER A 77 -1.20 3.67 0.89
N TYR A 78 -0.33 4.24 0.04
CA TYR A 78 -0.50 4.35 -1.41
C TYR A 78 -0.82 2.99 -2.07
N GLY A 79 -0.24 1.91 -1.57
CA GLY A 79 -0.48 0.55 -2.07
C GLY A 79 -1.94 0.14 -2.04
N GLY A 80 -2.77 0.74 -1.17
CA GLY A 80 -4.22 0.53 -1.17
C GLY A 80 -4.88 0.96 -2.48
N THR A 81 -4.44 2.08 -3.05
CA THR A 81 -4.90 2.54 -4.37
C THR A 81 -4.53 1.54 -5.47
N VAL A 82 -3.30 1.00 -5.41
CA VAL A 82 -2.83 0.00 -6.38
C VAL A 82 -3.66 -1.28 -6.29
N ILE A 83 -3.85 -1.84 -5.07
CA ILE A 83 -4.60 -3.10 -4.92
C ILE A 83 -6.07 -2.98 -5.31
N THR A 84 -6.66 -1.79 -5.15
CA THR A 84 -8.02 -1.53 -5.63
C THR A 84 -8.08 -1.60 -7.15
N GLY A 85 -7.11 -1.00 -7.85
CA GLY A 85 -7.01 -1.08 -9.31
C GLY A 85 -6.75 -2.51 -9.82
N VAL A 86 -5.91 -3.28 -9.11
CA VAL A 86 -5.69 -4.71 -9.39
C VAL A 86 -6.99 -5.51 -9.25
N ALA A 87 -7.73 -5.28 -8.16
CA ALA A 87 -9.03 -5.94 -7.95
C ALA A 87 -10.01 -5.63 -9.08
N GLY A 88 -9.99 -4.41 -9.60
CA GLY A 88 -10.80 -4.01 -10.77
C GLY A 88 -10.50 -4.78 -12.05
N GLN A 89 -9.33 -5.42 -12.17
CA GLN A 89 -8.90 -6.15 -13.37
C GLN A 89 -8.96 -7.68 -13.22
N VAL A 90 -8.66 -8.22 -12.03
CA VAL A 90 -8.47 -9.65 -11.80
C VAL A 90 -9.15 -10.14 -10.51
N ALA A 91 -10.34 -9.61 -10.21
CA ALA A 91 -11.10 -9.92 -8.99
C ALA A 91 -11.26 -11.44 -8.75
N GLU A 92 -11.44 -12.21 -9.82
CA GLU A 92 -11.64 -13.66 -9.78
C GLU A 92 -10.44 -14.44 -9.24
N ARG A 93 -9.23 -13.84 -9.24
CA ARG A 93 -8.01 -14.45 -8.69
C ARG A 93 -7.81 -14.15 -7.21
N LEU A 94 -8.62 -13.24 -6.65
CA LEU A 94 -8.45 -12.74 -5.29
C LEU A 94 -9.42 -13.43 -4.33
N LYS A 95 -8.92 -13.79 -3.16
CA LYS A 95 -9.75 -14.25 -2.04
C LYS A 95 -10.09 -13.13 -1.05
N GLY A 96 -9.36 -12.02 -1.10
CA GLY A 96 -9.61 -10.89 -0.25
C GLY A 96 -8.58 -9.77 -0.38
N LEU A 97 -8.95 -8.61 0.14
CA LEU A 97 -8.15 -7.39 0.18
C LEU A 97 -7.87 -6.98 1.63
N VAL A 98 -6.63 -6.60 1.90
CA VAL A 98 -6.24 -6.00 3.19
C VAL A 98 -5.66 -4.62 2.94
N TYR A 99 -6.29 -3.62 3.49
CA TYR A 99 -5.84 -2.23 3.47
C TYR A 99 -5.15 -1.91 4.79
N LEU A 100 -3.82 -1.79 4.75
CA LEU A 100 -3.01 -1.50 5.92
C LEU A 100 -2.75 0.00 6.00
N ASP A 101 -3.48 0.69 6.86
CA ASP A 101 -3.44 2.16 7.03
C ASP A 101 -3.36 2.86 5.66
N ALA A 102 -4.36 2.59 4.79
CA ALA A 102 -4.24 2.77 3.36
C ALA A 102 -5.41 3.53 2.75
N PHE A 103 -5.19 4.08 1.56
CA PHE A 103 -6.24 4.68 0.74
C PHE A 103 -7.13 3.60 0.13
N VAL A 104 -8.43 3.85 0.14
CA VAL A 104 -9.46 3.04 -0.51
C VAL A 104 -10.19 3.95 -1.51
N PRO A 105 -9.75 4.02 -2.77
CA PRO A 105 -10.40 4.88 -3.76
C PRO A 105 -11.76 4.33 -4.19
N GLU A 106 -12.71 5.22 -4.42
CA GLU A 106 -13.84 4.96 -5.30
C GLU A 106 -13.40 5.04 -6.77
N SER A 107 -14.15 4.38 -7.67
CA SER A 107 -13.86 4.46 -9.12
C SER A 107 -13.89 5.92 -9.58
N GLY A 108 -12.88 6.33 -10.34
CA GLY A 108 -12.68 7.71 -10.78
C GLY A 108 -11.87 8.59 -9.83
N GLN A 109 -11.49 8.10 -8.65
CA GLN A 109 -10.62 8.84 -7.73
C GLN A 109 -9.13 8.57 -7.98
N SER A 110 -8.33 9.60 -7.71
CA SER A 110 -6.87 9.54 -7.72
C SER A 110 -6.31 9.89 -6.35
N MET A 111 -5.02 9.65 -6.14
CA MET A 111 -4.34 10.10 -4.92
C MET A 111 -4.43 11.62 -4.75
N GLU A 112 -4.37 12.38 -5.85
CA GLU A 112 -4.53 13.84 -5.85
C GLU A 112 -5.91 14.24 -5.31
N THR A 113 -6.98 13.61 -5.79
CA THR A 113 -8.36 13.93 -5.37
C THR A 113 -8.69 13.47 -3.95
N MET A 114 -8.03 12.40 -3.48
CA MET A 114 -8.21 11.87 -2.11
C MET A 114 -7.33 12.56 -1.08
N ALA A 115 -6.28 13.27 -1.49
CA ALA A 115 -5.37 13.93 -0.57
C ALA A 115 -6.10 15.00 0.27
N MET A 116 -5.62 15.22 1.49
CA MET A 116 -6.08 16.36 2.29
C MET A 116 -5.80 17.68 1.55
N PRO A 117 -6.67 18.69 1.70
CA PRO A 117 -6.50 19.97 1.01
C PRO A 117 -5.09 20.55 1.20
N GLY A 118 -4.46 20.99 0.12
CA GLY A 118 -3.10 21.54 0.09
C GLY A 118 -1.97 20.51 0.14
N ARG A 119 -2.27 19.24 0.38
CA ARG A 119 -1.23 18.19 0.52
C ARG A 119 -0.55 17.89 -0.82
N PHE A 120 -1.34 17.79 -1.88
CA PHE A 120 -0.81 17.49 -3.21
C PHE A 120 0.01 18.66 -3.76
N GLU A 121 -0.48 19.89 -3.59
CA GLU A 121 0.22 21.12 -3.97
C GLU A 121 1.57 21.22 -3.23
N MET A 122 1.60 20.94 -1.93
CA MET A 122 2.85 20.92 -1.15
C MET A 122 3.84 19.89 -1.69
N MET A 123 3.37 18.68 -2.07
CA MET A 123 4.25 17.64 -2.64
C MET A 123 4.79 18.06 -4.01
N THR A 124 3.96 18.69 -4.84
CA THR A 124 4.36 19.23 -6.15
C THR A 124 5.41 20.34 -6.00
N GLU A 125 5.21 21.25 -5.03
CA GLU A 125 6.18 22.30 -4.74
C GLU A 125 7.52 21.72 -4.25
N LYS A 126 7.49 20.76 -3.33
CA LYS A 126 8.71 20.07 -2.87
C LYS A 126 9.47 19.41 -4.03
N ALA A 127 8.77 18.75 -4.94
CA ALA A 127 9.38 18.14 -6.14
C ALA A 127 10.04 19.20 -7.04
N SER A 128 9.38 20.33 -7.23
CA SER A 128 9.89 21.45 -8.02
C SER A 128 11.13 22.09 -7.37
N VAL A 129 11.09 22.35 -6.06
CA VAL A 129 12.22 22.91 -5.30
C VAL A 129 13.43 21.98 -5.30
N ALA A 130 13.19 20.66 -5.27
CA ALA A 130 14.27 19.67 -5.38
C ALA A 130 14.87 19.57 -6.80
N GLY A 131 14.32 20.28 -7.78
CA GLY A 131 14.78 20.23 -9.18
C GLY A 131 14.34 18.95 -9.91
N THR A 132 13.40 18.21 -9.35
CA THR A 132 12.87 16.95 -9.91
C THR A 132 11.34 16.99 -9.98
N PRO A 133 10.73 17.85 -10.83
CA PRO A 133 9.29 18.14 -10.77
C PRO A 133 8.37 16.93 -11.01
N LEU A 134 8.91 15.82 -11.51
CA LEU A 134 8.19 14.56 -11.71
C LEU A 134 8.45 13.52 -10.62
N LEU A 135 9.26 13.85 -9.62
CA LEU A 135 9.65 12.95 -8.53
C LEU A 135 9.45 13.63 -7.18
N VAL A 136 8.46 13.19 -6.42
CA VAL A 136 8.19 13.69 -5.07
C VAL A 136 9.25 13.15 -4.12
N PRO A 137 10.08 13.99 -3.48
CA PRO A 137 11.06 13.52 -2.51
C PRO A 137 10.37 12.86 -1.32
N PRO A 138 10.96 11.83 -0.70
CA PRO A 138 10.42 11.21 0.50
C PRO A 138 10.36 12.22 1.65
N PRO A 139 9.35 12.15 2.52
CA PRO A 139 9.39 12.83 3.80
C PRO A 139 10.38 12.13 4.76
N GLU A 140 10.73 12.79 5.85
CA GLU A 140 11.42 12.12 6.95
C GLU A 140 10.49 11.11 7.64
N SER A 141 11.03 9.97 8.05
CA SER A 141 10.27 8.90 8.72
C SER A 141 9.62 9.33 10.04
N SER A 142 10.12 10.40 10.65
CA SER A 142 9.52 11.05 11.82
C SER A 142 8.06 11.47 11.58
N LEU A 143 7.69 11.78 10.33
CA LEU A 143 6.31 12.11 9.95
C LEU A 143 5.34 10.96 10.16
N TRP A 144 5.83 9.72 10.14
CA TRP A 144 5.01 8.50 10.27
C TRP A 144 5.00 7.92 11.69
N SER A 145 5.60 8.65 12.66
CA SER A 145 5.63 8.27 14.08
C SER A 145 6.27 6.89 14.32
N VAL A 146 7.33 6.57 13.57
CA VAL A 146 8.11 5.33 13.78
C VAL A 146 8.71 5.34 15.17
N ILE A 147 8.53 4.25 15.91
CA ILE A 147 8.84 4.18 17.36
C ILE A 147 10.34 4.05 17.60
N ASP A 148 11.00 3.15 16.88
CA ASP A 148 12.43 2.88 17.07
C ASP A 148 13.31 3.78 16.18
N PRO A 149 14.25 4.56 16.75
CA PRO A 149 15.15 5.43 15.98
C PRO A 149 16.04 4.66 14.97
N GLU A 150 16.41 3.41 15.25
CA GLU A 150 17.20 2.59 14.33
C GLU A 150 16.37 2.20 13.11
N ASP A 151 15.10 1.84 13.32
CA ASP A 151 14.14 1.56 12.27
C ASP A 151 13.82 2.83 11.46
N ALA A 152 13.64 3.98 12.11
CA ALA A 152 13.48 5.27 11.44
C ALA A 152 14.67 5.57 10.52
N ALA A 153 15.89 5.48 11.04
CA ALA A 153 17.10 5.66 10.25
C ALA A 153 17.28 4.59 9.15
N TRP A 154 16.76 3.38 9.37
CA TRP A 154 16.76 2.31 8.36
C TRP A 154 15.81 2.62 7.21
N LEU A 155 14.63 3.18 7.47
CA LEU A 155 13.68 3.66 6.47
C LEU A 155 14.31 4.82 5.66
N ASP A 156 14.76 5.88 6.33
CA ASP A 156 15.28 7.11 5.70
C ASP A 156 16.40 6.81 4.68
N ARG A 157 17.24 5.81 4.96
CA ARG A 157 18.30 5.39 4.03
C ARG A 157 17.82 4.65 2.79
N ARG A 158 16.55 4.19 2.75
CA ARG A 158 16.03 3.32 1.67
C ARG A 158 14.93 3.93 0.85
N LEU A 159 14.27 4.95 1.39
CA LEU A 159 13.23 5.65 0.67
C LEU A 159 13.77 6.26 -0.62
N THR A 160 12.99 6.17 -1.68
CA THR A 160 13.31 6.74 -3.00
C THR A 160 12.24 7.74 -3.41
N PRO A 161 12.59 8.78 -4.21
CA PRO A 161 11.58 9.70 -4.73
C PRO A 161 10.47 8.97 -5.48
N HIS A 162 9.23 9.45 -5.34
CA HIS A 162 8.04 8.79 -5.91
C HIS A 162 7.57 9.47 -7.20
N PRO A 163 7.26 8.71 -8.28
CA PRO A 163 6.74 9.25 -9.53
C PRO A 163 5.41 9.98 -9.34
N ILE A 164 5.36 11.30 -9.53
CA ILE A 164 4.18 12.13 -9.24
C ILE A 164 2.97 11.81 -10.13
N ASN A 165 3.20 11.34 -11.35
CA ASN A 165 2.10 11.04 -12.28
C ASN A 165 1.27 9.84 -11.84
N THR A 166 1.79 8.98 -10.96
CA THR A 166 1.00 7.90 -10.34
C THR A 166 -0.06 8.43 -9.38
N TYR A 167 0.12 9.65 -8.84
CA TYR A 167 -0.86 10.29 -7.95
C TYR A 167 -1.99 10.98 -8.70
N LYS A 168 -1.75 11.38 -9.97
CA LYS A 168 -2.69 12.13 -10.79
C LYS A 168 -3.69 11.24 -11.52
N GLN A 169 -3.26 10.06 -11.94
CA GLN A 169 -4.14 9.16 -12.66
C GLN A 169 -5.18 8.55 -11.71
N ALA A 170 -6.44 8.63 -12.10
CA ALA A 170 -7.54 8.00 -11.39
C ALA A 170 -7.51 6.47 -11.53
N VAL A 171 -8.02 5.77 -10.53
CA VAL A 171 -8.26 4.33 -10.59
C VAL A 171 -9.68 4.10 -11.09
N GLU A 172 -9.82 3.37 -12.20
CA GLU A 172 -11.11 3.05 -12.79
C GLU A 172 -11.42 1.56 -12.59
N TYR A 173 -12.61 1.27 -12.08
CA TYR A 173 -13.11 -0.10 -11.95
C TYR A 173 -14.65 -0.12 -11.95
N SER A 174 -15.24 -1.28 -12.28
CA SER A 174 -16.70 -1.44 -12.39
C SER A 174 -17.27 -2.52 -11.48
N ILE A 175 -16.43 -3.15 -10.66
CA ILE A 175 -16.84 -4.18 -9.70
C ILE A 175 -17.31 -3.54 -8.38
N ASP A 176 -18.09 -4.25 -7.58
CA ASP A 176 -18.21 -3.95 -6.17
C ASP A 176 -17.06 -4.66 -5.43
N LEU A 177 -16.27 -3.93 -4.63
CA LEU A 177 -15.18 -4.52 -3.86
C LEU A 177 -15.66 -5.61 -2.89
N LYS A 178 -16.93 -5.58 -2.47
CA LYS A 178 -17.55 -6.60 -1.63
C LYS A 178 -17.67 -7.96 -2.33
N ASP A 179 -17.61 -7.96 -3.66
CA ASP A 179 -17.66 -9.20 -4.45
C ASP A 179 -16.27 -9.88 -4.59
N VAL A 180 -15.20 -9.20 -4.14
CA VAL A 180 -13.80 -9.69 -4.26
C VAL A 180 -13.45 -10.73 -3.16
N GLY A 181 -14.34 -11.01 -2.23
CA GLY A 181 -14.09 -11.88 -1.09
C GLY A 181 -13.98 -11.09 0.22
N SER A 182 -13.05 -11.44 1.12
CA SER A 182 -12.96 -10.75 2.41
C SER A 182 -12.32 -9.36 2.31
N LEU A 183 -12.93 -8.37 2.95
CA LEU A 183 -12.36 -7.03 3.06
C LEU A 183 -11.87 -6.79 4.50
N THR A 184 -10.63 -6.37 4.64
CA THR A 184 -10.04 -6.04 5.96
C THR A 184 -9.37 -4.67 5.89
N TYR A 185 -9.65 -3.84 6.89
CA TYR A 185 -8.92 -2.59 7.11
C TYR A 185 -8.15 -2.69 8.43
N ILE A 186 -6.84 -2.42 8.39
CA ILE A 186 -5.98 -2.35 9.58
C ILE A 186 -5.60 -0.89 9.77
N HIS A 187 -6.07 -0.27 10.84
CA HIS A 187 -5.90 1.15 11.14
C HIS A 187 -4.84 1.38 12.20
N ALA A 188 -3.85 2.24 11.90
CA ALA A 188 -2.79 2.65 12.82
C ALA A 188 -3.19 3.93 13.55
N THR A 189 -3.54 3.83 14.85
CA THR A 189 -4.06 4.97 15.64
C THR A 189 -2.98 5.88 16.24
N GLY A 190 -1.71 5.47 16.19
CA GLY A 190 -0.56 6.28 16.60
C GLY A 190 -0.09 7.27 15.53
N ASN A 191 -0.70 7.24 14.34
CA ASN A 191 -0.39 8.17 13.27
C ASN A 191 -1.13 9.50 13.46
N SER A 192 -0.39 10.59 13.66
CA SER A 192 -0.96 11.93 13.88
C SER A 192 -1.52 12.61 12.62
N LEU A 193 -1.36 12.00 11.44
CA LEU A 193 -1.76 12.62 10.18
C LEU A 193 -3.28 12.62 9.94
N GLY A 194 -4.04 11.69 10.56
CA GLY A 194 -5.50 11.60 10.48
C GLY A 194 -6.09 11.36 9.07
N GLN A 195 -5.23 11.19 8.07
CA GLN A 195 -5.69 11.07 6.67
C GLN A 195 -6.38 9.76 6.36
N PHE A 196 -6.18 8.74 7.21
CA PHE A 196 -6.74 7.39 7.05
C PHE A 196 -7.96 7.14 7.92
N ASP A 197 -8.26 8.02 8.88
CA ASP A 197 -9.37 7.86 9.83
C ASP A 197 -10.70 7.64 9.12
N ARG A 198 -10.99 8.40 8.06
CA ARG A 198 -12.22 8.28 7.28
C ARG A 198 -12.43 6.89 6.65
N PHE A 199 -11.35 6.20 6.27
CA PHE A 199 -11.44 4.85 5.70
C PHE A 199 -11.65 3.81 6.81
N ALA A 200 -11.02 4.01 7.96
CA ALA A 200 -11.26 3.21 9.16
C ALA A 200 -12.68 3.39 9.69
N ASP A 201 -13.20 4.62 9.73
CA ASP A 201 -14.59 4.92 10.11
C ASP A 201 -15.57 4.22 9.18
N HIS A 202 -15.34 4.28 7.86
CA HIS A 202 -16.15 3.56 6.87
C HIS A 202 -16.13 2.05 7.14
N ALA A 203 -14.95 1.46 7.28
CA ALA A 203 -14.79 0.03 7.56
C ALA A 203 -15.43 -0.38 8.89
N GLY A 204 -15.44 0.51 9.89
CA GLY A 204 -16.08 0.27 11.19
C GLY A 204 -17.61 0.34 11.18
N THR A 205 -18.21 0.89 10.14
CA THR A 205 -19.67 1.05 10.01
C THR A 205 -20.31 0.16 8.95
N ASP A 206 -19.53 -0.53 8.15
CA ASP A 206 -19.99 -1.43 7.07
C ASP A 206 -19.66 -2.89 7.42
N ASP A 207 -20.67 -3.71 7.64
CA ASP A 207 -20.54 -5.13 8.02
C ASP A 207 -19.78 -6.00 7.00
N ALA A 208 -19.55 -5.51 5.78
CA ALA A 208 -18.72 -6.19 4.78
C ALA A 208 -17.22 -6.14 5.12
N TRP A 209 -16.82 -5.24 6.01
CA TRP A 209 -15.43 -5.02 6.39
C TRP A 209 -15.09 -5.61 7.74
N HIS A 210 -13.87 -6.09 7.87
CA HIS A 210 -13.24 -6.39 9.15
C HIS A 210 -12.29 -5.25 9.51
N LEU A 211 -12.61 -4.51 10.57
CA LEU A 211 -11.74 -3.48 11.10
C LEU A 211 -10.85 -4.05 12.19
N GLU A 212 -9.54 -3.90 12.03
CA GLU A 212 -8.53 -4.15 13.06
C GLU A 212 -7.85 -2.81 13.41
N VAL A 213 -7.41 -2.65 14.66
CA VAL A 213 -6.80 -1.40 15.13
C VAL A 213 -5.49 -1.72 15.83
N VAL A 214 -4.44 -0.96 15.49
CA VAL A 214 -3.10 -1.11 16.11
C VAL A 214 -2.60 0.22 16.68
N PRO A 215 -2.01 0.24 17.90
CA PRO A 215 -1.61 1.46 18.59
C PRO A 215 -0.17 1.88 18.22
N CYS A 216 0.15 1.94 16.93
CA CYS A 216 1.46 2.36 16.44
C CYS A 216 1.34 3.43 15.34
N GLY A 217 2.49 3.91 14.83
CA GLY A 217 2.58 4.81 13.70
C GLY A 217 2.16 4.17 12.38
N HIS A 218 2.30 4.92 11.30
CA HIS A 218 1.89 4.51 9.94
C HIS A 218 2.62 3.26 9.43
N GLU A 219 3.86 3.04 9.87
CA GLU A 219 4.73 1.95 9.42
C GLU A 219 4.52 0.67 10.26
N VAL A 220 3.28 0.18 10.30
CA VAL A 220 2.87 -0.99 11.11
C VAL A 220 3.77 -2.20 10.86
N MET A 221 4.20 -2.44 9.60
CA MET A 221 5.09 -3.54 9.24
C MET A 221 6.49 -3.40 9.85
N VAL A 222 6.83 -2.22 10.35
CA VAL A 222 8.12 -1.93 11.00
C VAL A 222 7.97 -1.96 12.50
N ASP A 223 6.95 -1.28 13.04
CA ASP A 223 6.75 -1.06 14.47
C ASP A 223 6.10 -2.25 15.20
N MET A 224 5.15 -2.95 14.54
CA MET A 224 4.37 -4.07 15.11
C MET A 224 4.34 -5.27 14.16
N PRO A 225 5.51 -5.81 13.76
CA PRO A 225 5.56 -6.87 12.75
C PRO A 225 4.93 -8.19 13.20
N GLU A 226 5.02 -8.55 14.47
CA GLU A 226 4.47 -9.80 14.99
C GLU A 226 2.94 -9.77 14.96
N GLU A 227 2.33 -8.69 15.45
CA GLU A 227 0.89 -8.47 15.45
C GLU A 227 0.35 -8.42 14.02
N LEU A 228 1.04 -7.73 13.12
CA LEU A 228 0.63 -7.67 11.72
C LEU A 228 0.66 -9.06 11.06
N VAL A 229 1.66 -9.88 11.34
CA VAL A 229 1.73 -11.26 10.84
C VAL A 229 0.53 -12.09 11.34
N GLU A 230 0.12 -11.96 12.61
CA GLU A 230 -1.07 -12.66 13.13
C GLU A 230 -2.35 -12.18 12.43
N MET A 231 -2.53 -10.87 12.24
CA MET A 231 -3.68 -10.29 11.54
C MET A 231 -3.75 -10.79 10.08
N LEU A 232 -2.62 -10.81 9.37
CA LEU A 232 -2.57 -11.31 8.00
C LEU A 232 -2.84 -12.82 7.92
N CYS A 233 -2.35 -13.60 8.88
CA CYS A 233 -2.70 -15.02 8.99
C CYS A 233 -4.20 -15.25 9.28
N ALA A 234 -4.82 -14.38 10.06
CA ALA A 234 -6.27 -14.43 10.32
C ALA A 234 -7.06 -14.06 9.06
N ALA A 235 -6.68 -12.98 8.36
CA ALA A 235 -7.27 -12.59 7.09
C ALA A 235 -7.14 -13.70 6.02
N ALA A 236 -5.99 -14.40 5.97
CA ALA A 236 -5.76 -15.50 5.05
C ALA A 236 -6.65 -16.74 5.28
N LYS A 237 -7.40 -16.81 6.39
CA LYS A 237 -8.32 -17.91 6.71
C LYS A 237 -9.78 -17.58 6.40
N ARG A 238 -10.10 -16.30 6.18
CA ARG A 238 -11.44 -15.83 5.78
C ARG A 238 -11.67 -16.08 4.30
#